data_c177918b6131a8974534f8d75abb216f
#
_entry.id   c177918b6131a8974534f8d75abb216f
#
_cell.length_a   1.000
_cell.length_b   1.000
_cell.length_c   1.000
_cell.angle_alpha   90.00
_cell.angle_beta   90.00
_cell.angle_gamma   90.00
#
_symmetry.space_group_name_H-M   'P 1'
#
loop_
_entity.id
_entity.type
_entity.pdbx_description
1 polymer ?
#
loop_
_entity_poly.entity_id
_entity_poly.type
_entity_poly.pdbx_seq_one_letter_code
_entity_poly.pdbx_strand_id
1 'polypeptide(L)'
;MSNEKVKSFRPFGLTWPLCLGFIVIIFAGVWTGSLTTDLAGGFALTLAMGIVFNEIGERIPFWNSYVGGGLVLSFLASAYLFTNHLIHEQYAKSVSYLMNESDFLSFFIVFLICGSILGLEKKLLIKSFAGYLPAIFGGLIGAACLGIVGGFFFGISPSMIVLNYVLPIMGGGNGAGAVPLSQIYESVTGHKASDYYAFAITVLTIANIFAILSAAVLDQIGRKHPSWTGDGSTLIRKGLDIEAEKNDAVPS
;
A
#
# COMPACT_ATOMS: atom_id res chain seq x y z
N MET A 1 19.89 -35.17 -16.41
CA MET A 1 20.66 -34.02 -15.96
C MET A 1 19.71 -32.83 -16.01
N SER A 2 19.06 -32.52 -14.87
CA SER A 2 18.11 -31.44 -14.78
C SER A 2 18.87 -30.11 -14.68
N ASN A 3 18.68 -29.25 -15.67
CA ASN A 3 19.09 -27.84 -15.59
C ASN A 3 18.20 -27.15 -14.52
N GLU A 4 18.61 -27.17 -13.26
CA GLU A 4 18.16 -26.20 -12.29
C GLU A 4 18.62 -24.82 -12.78
N LYS A 5 17.70 -24.08 -13.40
CA LYS A 5 17.87 -22.65 -13.63
C LYS A 5 18.05 -22.02 -12.25
N VAL A 6 19.29 -21.71 -11.90
CA VAL A 6 19.62 -20.86 -10.76
C VAL A 6 18.72 -19.63 -10.89
N LYS A 7 17.71 -19.50 -10.02
CA LYS A 7 16.85 -18.31 -9.96
C LYS A 7 17.78 -17.13 -9.69
N SER A 8 18.17 -16.42 -10.73
CA SER A 8 18.96 -15.20 -10.61
C SER A 8 18.21 -14.27 -9.68
N PHE A 9 18.80 -13.93 -8.55
CA PHE A 9 18.26 -12.97 -7.60
C PHE A 9 18.05 -11.62 -8.31
N ARG A 10 16.79 -11.20 -8.49
CA ARG A 10 16.40 -9.98 -9.23
C ARG A 10 15.45 -9.16 -8.33
N PRO A 11 15.98 -8.40 -7.38
CA PRO A 11 15.15 -7.51 -6.57
C PRO A 11 14.48 -6.49 -7.51
N PHE A 12 13.15 -6.38 -7.42
CA PHE A 12 12.34 -5.49 -8.25
C PHE A 12 12.59 -5.60 -9.78
N GLY A 13 12.98 -6.81 -10.26
CA GLY A 13 13.25 -7.05 -11.67
C GLY A 13 14.63 -6.61 -12.17
N LEU A 14 15.41 -5.90 -11.35
CA LEU A 14 16.78 -5.50 -11.64
C LEU A 14 17.77 -6.64 -11.36
N THR A 15 18.84 -6.71 -12.13
CA THR A 15 19.94 -7.61 -11.79
C THR A 15 20.62 -7.10 -10.51
N TRP A 16 20.99 -8.01 -9.61
CA TRP A 16 21.54 -7.64 -8.31
C TRP A 16 22.72 -6.65 -8.33
N PRO A 17 23.67 -6.69 -9.30
CA PRO A 17 24.75 -5.72 -9.35
C PRO A 17 24.26 -4.31 -9.70
N LEU A 18 23.28 -4.19 -10.60
CA LEU A 18 22.68 -2.90 -10.95
C LEU A 18 21.90 -2.31 -9.77
N CYS A 19 21.15 -3.15 -9.05
CA CYS A 19 20.42 -2.75 -7.87
C CYS A 19 21.38 -2.25 -6.78
N LEU A 20 22.45 -2.97 -6.51
CA LEU A 20 23.47 -2.59 -5.52
C LEU A 20 24.19 -1.31 -5.96
N GLY A 21 24.57 -1.19 -7.22
CA GLY A 21 25.18 0.04 -7.77
C GLY A 21 24.26 1.26 -7.61
N PHE A 22 22.99 1.12 -7.91
CA PHE A 22 21.98 2.17 -7.72
C PHE A 22 21.91 2.60 -6.24
N ILE A 23 21.75 1.64 -5.33
CA ILE A 23 21.68 1.91 -3.88
C ILE A 23 22.93 2.65 -3.39
N VAL A 24 24.12 2.15 -3.76
CA VAL A 24 25.39 2.77 -3.34
C VAL A 24 25.52 4.20 -3.85
N ILE A 25 25.18 4.46 -5.12
CA ILE A 25 25.23 5.81 -5.71
C ILE A 25 24.29 6.76 -4.98
N ILE A 26 23.04 6.34 -4.72
CA ILE A 26 22.06 7.19 -4.06
C ILE A 26 22.48 7.50 -2.61
N PHE A 27 22.87 6.50 -1.83
CA PHE A 27 23.28 6.73 -0.45
C PHE A 27 24.60 7.51 -0.35
N ALA A 28 25.55 7.30 -1.27
CA ALA A 28 26.75 8.13 -1.38
C ALA A 28 26.39 9.58 -1.72
N GLY A 29 25.45 9.80 -2.64
CA GLY A 29 24.93 11.12 -2.97
C GLY A 29 24.25 11.82 -1.78
N VAL A 30 23.51 11.08 -0.97
CA VAL A 30 22.92 11.60 0.28
C VAL A 30 24.00 11.97 1.27
N TRP A 31 25.00 11.10 1.46
CA TRP A 31 26.10 11.34 2.41
C TRP A 31 26.95 12.54 2.02
N THR A 32 27.31 12.65 0.74
CA THR A 32 28.13 13.77 0.23
C THR A 32 27.35 15.07 0.04
N GLY A 33 26.01 15.03 0.19
CA GLY A 33 25.16 16.18 -0.08
C GLY A 33 25.00 16.51 -1.58
N SER A 34 25.39 15.60 -2.48
CA SER A 34 25.40 15.81 -3.93
C SER A 34 24.16 15.26 -4.65
N LEU A 35 23.28 14.53 -3.95
CA LEU A 35 22.01 14.11 -4.52
C LEU A 35 21.14 15.35 -4.80
N THR A 36 20.51 15.40 -5.96
CA THR A 36 19.60 16.50 -6.31
C THR A 36 18.40 16.55 -5.35
N THR A 37 17.94 17.77 -5.06
CA THR A 37 16.80 18.00 -4.15
C THR A 37 15.49 18.26 -4.89
N ASP A 38 15.41 17.81 -6.15
CA ASP A 38 14.26 17.87 -7.01
C ASP A 38 13.40 16.58 -6.93
N LEU A 39 12.40 16.48 -7.80
CA LEU A 39 11.54 15.29 -7.92
C LEU A 39 12.34 14.02 -8.20
N ALA A 40 13.38 14.11 -9.03
CA ALA A 40 14.18 12.94 -9.41
C ALA A 40 14.99 12.43 -8.22
N GLY A 41 15.61 13.31 -7.45
CA GLY A 41 16.34 12.95 -6.23
C GLY A 41 15.42 12.40 -5.15
N GLY A 42 14.26 13.01 -4.93
CA GLY A 42 13.24 12.52 -4.01
C GLY A 42 12.75 11.12 -4.38
N PHE A 43 12.45 10.89 -5.66
CA PHE A 43 12.05 9.58 -6.18
C PHE A 43 13.16 8.53 -6.03
N ALA A 44 14.39 8.87 -6.43
CA ALA A 44 15.53 7.96 -6.34
C ALA A 44 15.82 7.53 -4.90
N LEU A 45 15.76 8.47 -3.95
CA LEU A 45 15.94 8.20 -2.53
C LEU A 45 14.83 7.30 -1.99
N THR A 46 13.57 7.62 -2.27
CA THR A 46 12.42 6.81 -1.84
C THR A 46 12.51 5.39 -2.38
N LEU A 47 12.86 5.24 -3.66
CA LEU A 47 13.04 3.94 -4.30
C LEU A 47 14.20 3.14 -3.66
N ALA A 48 15.35 3.78 -3.44
CA ALA A 48 16.51 3.13 -2.82
C ALA A 48 16.20 2.66 -1.40
N MET A 49 15.55 3.48 -0.59
CA MET A 49 15.11 3.12 0.76
C MET A 49 14.09 1.97 0.73
N GLY A 50 13.11 2.05 -0.15
CA GLY A 50 12.10 1.01 -0.34
C GLY A 50 12.74 -0.33 -0.70
N ILE A 51 13.68 -0.37 -1.64
CA ILE A 51 14.40 -1.60 -2.03
C ILE A 51 15.16 -2.19 -0.83
N VAL A 52 15.93 -1.37 -0.13
CA VAL A 52 16.77 -1.83 0.99
C VAL A 52 15.91 -2.39 2.12
N PHE A 53 14.93 -1.65 2.57
CA PHE A 53 14.13 -2.07 3.73
C PHE A 53 13.17 -3.21 3.39
N ASN A 54 12.64 -3.23 2.17
CA ASN A 54 11.84 -4.35 1.73
C ASN A 54 12.67 -5.65 1.70
N GLU A 55 13.85 -5.61 1.12
CA GLU A 55 14.74 -6.77 1.03
C GLU A 55 15.17 -7.28 2.42
N ILE A 56 15.48 -6.37 3.34
CA ILE A 56 15.81 -6.72 4.72
C ILE A 56 14.59 -7.36 5.41
N GLY A 57 13.41 -6.73 5.28
CA GLY A 57 12.19 -7.21 5.93
C GLY A 57 11.74 -8.59 5.45
N GLU A 58 11.87 -8.87 4.15
CA GLU A 58 11.56 -10.18 3.59
C GLU A 58 12.51 -11.28 4.06
N ARG A 59 13.76 -10.94 4.38
CA ARG A 59 14.77 -11.90 4.85
C ARG A 59 14.71 -12.23 6.32
N ILE A 60 14.07 -11.41 7.14
CA ILE A 60 13.91 -11.68 8.56
C ILE A 60 12.70 -12.62 8.75
N PRO A 61 12.89 -13.91 9.12
CA PRO A 61 11.80 -14.89 9.12
C PRO A 61 10.65 -14.51 10.05
N PHE A 62 10.96 -14.01 11.25
CA PHE A 62 9.97 -13.55 12.20
C PHE A 62 9.19 -12.35 11.66
N TRP A 63 9.91 -11.37 11.10
CA TRP A 63 9.31 -10.15 10.57
C TRP A 63 8.42 -10.42 9.36
N ASN A 64 8.89 -11.22 8.42
CA ASN A 64 8.14 -11.63 7.25
C ASN A 64 6.87 -12.42 7.63
N SER A 65 6.97 -13.30 8.60
CA SER A 65 5.84 -14.17 8.97
C SER A 65 4.80 -13.51 9.87
N TYR A 66 5.18 -12.58 10.75
CA TYR A 66 4.29 -12.08 11.82
C TYR A 66 4.00 -10.59 11.76
N VAL A 67 4.85 -9.80 11.14
CA VAL A 67 4.74 -8.34 11.18
C VAL A 67 4.28 -7.73 9.85
N GLY A 68 4.45 -8.46 8.74
CA GLY A 68 4.03 -7.98 7.41
C GLY A 68 5.19 -7.75 6.44
N GLY A 69 6.35 -8.38 6.71
CA GLY A 69 7.45 -8.44 5.76
C GLY A 69 8.15 -7.12 5.46
N GLY A 70 8.64 -7.02 4.25
CA GLY A 70 9.41 -5.88 3.78
C GLY A 70 8.61 -4.59 3.71
N LEU A 71 7.31 -4.67 3.44
CA LEU A 71 6.45 -3.49 3.33
C LEU A 71 6.37 -2.73 4.67
N VAL A 72 6.11 -3.45 5.76
CA VAL A 72 6.04 -2.81 7.09
C VAL A 72 7.39 -2.31 7.53
N LEU A 73 8.47 -3.05 7.25
CA LEU A 73 9.81 -2.58 7.59
C LEU A 73 10.16 -1.31 6.80
N SER A 74 9.85 -1.25 5.51
CA SER A 74 10.08 -0.06 4.69
C SER A 74 9.36 1.15 5.25
N PHE A 75 8.11 1.01 5.66
CA PHE A 75 7.33 2.08 6.26
C PHE A 75 7.93 2.55 7.59
N LEU A 76 8.13 1.63 8.54
CA LEU A 76 8.61 1.98 9.88
C LEU A 76 10.05 2.49 9.89
N ALA A 77 10.94 1.86 9.13
CA ALA A 77 12.34 2.28 9.05
C ALA A 77 12.47 3.65 8.38
N SER A 78 11.73 3.91 7.30
CA SER A 78 11.71 5.23 6.66
C SER A 78 11.17 6.29 7.62
N ALA A 79 10.05 6.03 8.29
CA ALA A 79 9.50 6.95 9.28
C ALA A 79 10.50 7.24 10.40
N TYR A 80 11.19 6.21 10.92
CA TYR A 80 12.21 6.37 11.94
C TYR A 80 13.38 7.25 11.49
N LEU A 81 13.90 7.04 10.26
CA LEU A 81 15.02 7.81 9.72
C LEU A 81 14.65 9.29 9.53
N PHE A 82 13.45 9.58 9.06
CA PHE A 82 13.00 10.96 8.87
C PHE A 82 12.68 11.65 10.20
N THR A 83 11.99 10.96 11.12
CA THR A 83 11.61 11.54 12.43
C THR A 83 12.83 11.84 13.30
N ASN A 84 13.88 11.01 13.24
CA ASN A 84 15.09 11.23 14.00
C ASN A 84 16.15 12.09 13.28
N HIS A 85 15.78 12.74 12.16
CA HIS A 85 16.67 13.61 11.38
C HIS A 85 17.99 12.94 10.94
N LEU A 86 17.96 11.60 10.74
CA LEU A 86 19.13 10.84 10.26
C LEU A 86 19.37 11.07 8.75
N ILE A 87 18.37 11.57 8.06
CA ILE A 87 18.45 12.04 6.68
C ILE A 87 18.45 13.56 6.72
N HIS A 88 19.34 14.20 5.96
CA HIS A 88 19.42 15.66 5.89
C HIS A 88 18.05 16.26 5.51
N GLU A 89 17.69 17.35 6.17
CA GLU A 89 16.38 18.00 6.03
C GLU A 89 16.01 18.37 4.59
N GLN A 90 17.01 18.72 3.78
CA GLN A 90 16.80 19.02 2.35
C GLN A 90 16.20 17.83 1.58
N TYR A 91 16.62 16.61 1.89
CA TYR A 91 16.08 15.40 1.24
C TYR A 91 14.72 15.00 1.81
N ALA A 92 14.49 15.26 3.09
CA ALA A 92 13.17 15.08 3.68
C ALA A 92 12.14 16.01 3.02
N LYS A 93 12.52 17.27 2.74
CA LYS A 93 11.69 18.21 1.97
C LYS A 93 11.45 17.74 0.54
N SER A 94 12.46 17.21 -0.16
CA SER A 94 12.29 16.69 -1.52
C SER A 94 11.33 15.50 -1.56
N VAL A 95 11.42 14.59 -0.60
CA VAL A 95 10.49 13.45 -0.49
C VAL A 95 9.08 13.94 -0.15
N SER A 96 8.95 14.89 0.77
CA SER A 96 7.66 15.50 1.12
C SER A 96 7.03 16.21 -0.10
N TYR A 97 7.81 16.96 -0.83
CA TYR A 97 7.36 17.61 -2.07
C TYR A 97 6.89 16.58 -3.12
N LEU A 98 7.68 15.51 -3.33
CA LEU A 98 7.31 14.43 -4.24
C LEU A 98 5.96 13.78 -3.84
N MET A 99 5.75 13.52 -2.55
CA MET A 99 4.57 12.77 -2.10
C MET A 99 3.32 13.64 -1.95
N ASN A 100 3.47 14.90 -1.56
CA ASN A 100 2.34 15.73 -1.14
C ASN A 100 2.02 16.89 -2.10
N GLU A 101 3.01 17.42 -2.84
CA GLU A 101 2.83 18.65 -3.60
C GLU A 101 2.93 18.45 -5.12
N SER A 102 3.62 17.40 -5.58
CA SER A 102 3.87 17.19 -7.02
C SER A 102 2.79 16.37 -7.73
N ASP A 103 1.70 15.99 -7.04
CA ASP A 103 0.69 15.04 -7.53
C ASP A 103 1.25 13.68 -8.00
N PHE A 104 2.53 13.40 -7.71
CA PHE A 104 3.19 12.17 -8.13
C PHE A 104 2.45 10.92 -7.62
N LEU A 105 1.99 10.94 -6.37
CA LEU A 105 1.27 9.81 -5.79
C LEU A 105 -0.04 9.53 -6.54
N SER A 106 -0.81 10.57 -6.86
CA SER A 106 -2.04 10.46 -7.64
C SER A 106 -1.77 9.93 -9.04
N PHE A 107 -0.75 10.46 -9.70
CA PHE A 107 -0.30 9.99 -11.01
C PHE A 107 0.11 8.51 -10.97
N PHE A 108 0.92 8.10 -10.01
CA PHE A 108 1.36 6.73 -9.84
C PHE A 108 0.19 5.76 -9.59
N ILE A 109 -0.78 6.15 -8.73
CA ILE A 109 -1.98 5.37 -8.47
C ILE A 109 -2.81 5.19 -9.76
N VAL A 110 -3.01 6.26 -10.53
CA VAL A 110 -3.73 6.18 -11.81
C VAL A 110 -3.04 5.22 -12.77
N PHE A 111 -1.71 5.28 -12.89
CA PHE A 111 -0.95 4.35 -13.73
C PHE A 111 -1.06 2.90 -13.28
N LEU A 112 -0.99 2.64 -11.97
CA LEU A 112 -1.18 1.30 -11.42
C LEU A 112 -2.57 0.75 -11.71
N ILE A 113 -3.61 1.56 -11.53
CA ILE A 113 -5.00 1.17 -11.80
C ILE A 113 -5.18 0.89 -13.29
N CYS A 114 -4.74 1.81 -14.15
CA CYS A 114 -4.84 1.63 -15.60
C CYS A 114 -4.07 0.40 -16.06
N GLY A 115 -2.84 0.20 -15.59
CA GLY A 115 -2.02 -0.96 -15.93
C GLY A 115 -2.65 -2.28 -15.48
N SER A 116 -3.23 -2.29 -14.29
CA SER A 116 -3.91 -3.47 -13.75
C SER A 116 -5.19 -3.81 -14.53
N ILE A 117 -5.99 -2.80 -14.87
CA ILE A 117 -7.26 -3.01 -15.59
C ILE A 117 -7.00 -3.37 -17.06
N LEU A 118 -6.10 -2.65 -17.74
CA LEU A 118 -5.81 -2.89 -19.16
C LEU A 118 -5.07 -4.21 -19.40
N GLY A 119 -4.37 -4.72 -18.39
CA GLY A 119 -3.71 -6.02 -18.44
C GLY A 119 -4.62 -7.22 -18.20
N LEU A 120 -5.89 -7.01 -17.82
CA LEU A 120 -6.84 -8.07 -17.53
C LEU A 120 -7.80 -8.34 -18.71
N GLU A 121 -8.08 -9.61 -18.95
CA GLU A 121 -9.15 -9.99 -19.86
C GLU A 121 -10.53 -9.51 -19.34
N LYS A 122 -11.38 -9.01 -20.25
CA LYS A 122 -12.70 -8.48 -19.91
C LYS A 122 -13.54 -9.45 -19.07
N LYS A 123 -13.51 -10.76 -19.40
CA LYS A 123 -14.25 -11.79 -18.64
C LYS A 123 -13.76 -11.91 -17.21
N LEU A 124 -12.42 -11.92 -17.03
CA LEU A 124 -11.78 -12.00 -15.73
C LEU A 124 -12.09 -10.75 -14.89
N LEU A 125 -12.05 -9.58 -15.52
CA LEU A 125 -12.41 -8.30 -14.88
C LEU A 125 -13.85 -8.32 -14.34
N ILE A 126 -14.82 -8.73 -15.15
CA ILE A 126 -16.24 -8.79 -14.74
C ILE A 126 -16.44 -9.79 -13.58
N LYS A 127 -15.80 -10.96 -13.65
CA LYS A 127 -15.88 -11.97 -12.60
C LYS A 127 -15.26 -11.48 -11.28
N SER A 128 -14.09 -10.86 -11.37
CA SER A 128 -13.43 -10.26 -10.21
C SER A 128 -14.30 -9.18 -9.57
N PHE A 129 -14.90 -8.32 -10.39
CA PHE A 129 -15.78 -7.25 -9.92
C PHE A 129 -16.99 -7.83 -9.17
N ALA A 130 -17.64 -8.85 -9.72
CA ALA A 130 -18.78 -9.51 -9.11
C ALA A 130 -18.44 -10.17 -7.75
N GLY A 131 -17.22 -10.68 -7.60
CA GLY A 131 -16.77 -11.28 -6.34
C GLY A 131 -16.31 -10.25 -5.29
N TYR A 132 -15.57 -9.22 -5.72
CA TYR A 132 -15.01 -8.21 -4.82
C TYR A 132 -16.02 -7.18 -4.33
N LEU A 133 -16.93 -6.74 -5.19
CA LEU A 133 -17.85 -5.65 -4.86
C LEU A 133 -18.70 -5.95 -3.61
N PRO A 134 -19.35 -7.12 -3.49
CA PRO A 134 -20.10 -7.47 -2.28
C PRO A 134 -19.20 -7.53 -1.03
N ALA A 135 -17.96 -8.01 -1.16
CA ALA A 135 -17.01 -8.08 -0.06
C ALA A 135 -16.60 -6.68 0.42
N ILE A 136 -16.37 -5.74 -0.50
CA ILE A 136 -16.04 -4.35 -0.18
C ILE A 136 -17.21 -3.68 0.57
N PHE A 137 -18.44 -3.82 0.08
CA PHE A 137 -19.61 -3.28 0.76
C PHE A 137 -19.84 -3.94 2.14
N GLY A 138 -19.68 -5.27 2.22
CA GLY A 138 -19.74 -5.97 3.49
C GLY A 138 -18.68 -5.47 4.49
N GLY A 139 -17.45 -5.25 4.02
CA GLY A 139 -16.37 -4.68 4.81
C GLY A 139 -16.67 -3.25 5.29
N LEU A 140 -17.22 -2.41 4.42
CA LEU A 140 -17.61 -1.03 4.77
C LEU A 140 -18.71 -1.01 5.83
N ILE A 141 -19.75 -1.81 5.65
CA ILE A 141 -20.86 -1.93 6.62
C ILE A 141 -20.33 -2.48 7.94
N GLY A 142 -19.50 -3.54 7.88
CA GLY A 142 -18.87 -4.11 9.07
C GLY A 142 -18.01 -3.12 9.83
N ALA A 143 -17.17 -2.36 9.12
CA ALA A 143 -16.34 -1.31 9.72
C ALA A 143 -17.20 -0.21 10.37
N ALA A 144 -18.28 0.22 9.72
CA ALA A 144 -19.21 1.20 10.28
C ALA A 144 -19.89 0.67 11.54
N CYS A 145 -20.43 -0.56 11.50
CA CYS A 145 -21.09 -1.16 12.66
C CYS A 145 -20.14 -1.35 13.84
N LEU A 146 -18.96 -1.92 13.62
CA LEU A 146 -17.96 -2.12 14.67
C LEU A 146 -17.41 -0.79 15.18
N GLY A 147 -17.21 0.18 14.30
CA GLY A 147 -16.80 1.53 14.67
C GLY A 147 -17.82 2.23 15.56
N ILE A 148 -19.11 2.15 15.21
CA ILE A 148 -20.20 2.72 16.01
C ILE A 148 -20.28 2.05 17.40
N VAL A 149 -20.20 0.72 17.44
CA VAL A 149 -20.20 -0.01 18.73
C VAL A 149 -18.99 0.39 19.57
N GLY A 150 -17.79 0.46 19.00
CA GLY A 150 -16.60 0.94 19.70
C GLY A 150 -16.73 2.37 20.16
N GLY A 151 -17.20 3.28 19.29
CA GLY A 151 -17.40 4.69 19.60
C GLY A 151 -18.40 4.95 20.71
N PHE A 152 -19.42 4.08 20.82
CA PHE A 152 -20.41 4.17 21.90
C PHE A 152 -19.78 4.11 23.31
N PHE A 153 -18.76 3.26 23.49
CA PHE A 153 -18.03 3.17 24.76
C PHE A 153 -17.24 4.44 25.09
N PHE A 154 -16.92 5.25 24.11
CA PHE A 154 -16.20 6.52 24.27
C PHE A 154 -17.12 7.75 24.19
N GLY A 155 -18.44 7.54 24.10
CA GLY A 155 -19.41 8.63 24.01
C GLY A 155 -19.38 9.41 22.71
N ILE A 156 -18.84 8.83 21.63
CA ILE A 156 -18.74 9.46 20.30
C ILE A 156 -20.02 9.15 19.52
N SER A 157 -20.60 10.18 18.89
CA SER A 157 -21.83 10.00 18.12
C SER A 157 -21.62 9.10 16.89
N PRO A 158 -22.61 8.28 16.50
CA PRO A 158 -22.51 7.40 15.30
C PRO A 158 -22.17 8.15 14.03
N SER A 159 -22.73 9.34 13.81
CA SER A 159 -22.43 10.16 12.64
C SER A 159 -20.95 10.60 12.62
N MET A 160 -20.41 10.99 13.77
CA MET A 160 -19.01 11.39 13.87
C MET A 160 -18.07 10.20 13.60
N ILE A 161 -18.41 9.01 14.09
CA ILE A 161 -17.64 7.80 13.82
C ILE A 161 -17.62 7.51 12.32
N VAL A 162 -18.77 7.52 11.66
CA VAL A 162 -18.84 7.21 10.23
C VAL A 162 -18.13 8.27 9.41
N LEU A 163 -18.40 9.54 9.64
CA LEU A 163 -17.87 10.63 8.81
C LEU A 163 -16.37 10.86 9.02
N ASN A 164 -15.91 10.90 10.27
CA ASN A 164 -14.54 11.32 10.55
C ASN A 164 -13.54 10.15 10.66
N TYR A 165 -14.02 8.93 10.92
CA TYR A 165 -13.14 7.76 11.06
C TYR A 165 -13.34 6.76 9.93
N VAL A 166 -14.56 6.25 9.73
CA VAL A 166 -14.79 5.15 8.79
C VAL A 166 -14.59 5.59 7.35
N LEU A 167 -15.18 6.70 6.93
CA LEU A 167 -15.09 7.18 5.54
C LEU A 167 -13.66 7.51 5.10
N PRO A 168 -12.83 8.25 5.87
CA PRO A 168 -11.46 8.51 5.49
C PRO A 168 -10.63 7.23 5.36
N ILE A 169 -10.82 6.26 6.27
CA ILE A 169 -10.09 4.99 6.26
C ILE A 169 -10.50 4.13 5.06
N MET A 170 -11.80 4.01 4.81
CA MET A 170 -12.34 3.14 3.75
C MET A 170 -12.40 3.82 2.38
N GLY A 171 -12.17 5.13 2.31
CA GLY A 171 -12.32 5.93 1.10
C GLY A 171 -11.23 5.78 0.05
N GLY A 172 -10.18 5.00 0.32
CA GLY A 172 -9.11 4.75 -0.66
C GLY A 172 -7.78 5.46 -0.34
N GLY A 173 -7.48 5.66 0.93
CA GLY A 173 -6.21 6.22 1.39
C GLY A 173 -6.15 7.75 1.32
N ASN A 174 -4.93 8.29 1.22
CA ASN A 174 -4.73 9.73 1.24
C ASN A 174 -5.38 10.42 0.03
N GLY A 175 -5.01 10.01 -1.18
CA GLY A 175 -5.42 10.69 -2.42
C GLY A 175 -6.90 10.53 -2.78
N ALA A 176 -7.49 9.34 -2.57
CA ALA A 176 -8.88 9.07 -2.92
C ALA A 176 -9.86 9.21 -1.75
N GLY A 177 -9.36 9.19 -0.51
CA GLY A 177 -10.16 9.30 0.72
C GLY A 177 -9.97 10.62 1.44
N ALA A 178 -8.85 10.81 2.12
CA ALA A 178 -8.65 11.94 3.03
C ALA A 178 -8.72 13.31 2.34
N VAL A 179 -8.06 13.47 1.20
CA VAL A 179 -8.04 14.75 0.46
C VAL A 179 -9.43 15.12 -0.06
N PRO A 180 -10.13 14.30 -0.87
CA PRO A 180 -11.44 14.66 -1.38
C PRO A 180 -12.48 14.86 -0.27
N LEU A 181 -12.45 14.05 0.79
CA LEU A 181 -13.39 14.20 1.90
C LEU A 181 -13.17 15.50 2.66
N SER A 182 -11.92 15.91 2.89
CA SER A 182 -11.64 17.19 3.56
C SER A 182 -12.13 18.38 2.74
N GLN A 183 -12.03 18.35 1.42
CA GLN A 183 -12.58 19.37 0.52
C GLN A 183 -14.11 19.39 0.53
N ILE A 184 -14.75 18.21 0.57
CA ILE A 184 -16.21 18.11 0.69
C ILE A 184 -16.67 18.70 2.04
N TYR A 185 -15.97 18.38 3.13
CA TYR A 185 -16.32 18.92 4.45
C TYR A 185 -16.15 20.44 4.51
N GLU A 186 -15.10 21.00 3.91
CA GLU A 186 -14.95 22.45 3.78
C GLU A 186 -16.14 23.07 3.04
N SER A 187 -16.56 22.48 1.94
CA SER A 187 -17.67 23.00 1.13
C SER A 187 -19.01 22.98 1.87
N VAL A 188 -19.19 22.04 2.79
CA VAL A 188 -20.46 21.87 3.54
C VAL A 188 -20.46 22.64 4.87
N THR A 189 -19.32 22.70 5.55
CA THR A 189 -19.25 23.25 6.90
C THR A 189 -18.67 24.68 6.96
N GLY A 190 -17.94 25.09 5.92
CA GLY A 190 -17.22 26.36 5.87
C GLY A 190 -15.93 26.40 6.71
N HIS A 191 -15.55 25.30 7.36
CA HIS A 191 -14.26 25.17 8.04
C HIS A 191 -13.19 24.72 7.06
N LYS A 192 -11.93 25.10 7.30
CA LYS A 192 -10.82 24.84 6.35
C LYS A 192 -10.60 23.34 6.13
N ALA A 193 -10.41 22.94 4.89
CA ALA A 193 -10.07 21.57 4.51
C ALA A 193 -8.82 21.05 5.22
N SER A 194 -7.84 21.93 5.50
CA SER A 194 -6.61 21.56 6.23
C SER A 194 -6.85 20.94 7.59
N ASP A 195 -7.89 21.39 8.31
CA ASP A 195 -8.18 20.91 9.66
C ASP A 195 -8.78 19.50 9.61
N TYR A 196 -9.68 19.25 8.66
CA TYR A 196 -10.23 17.94 8.40
C TYR A 196 -9.18 16.97 7.87
N TYR A 197 -8.31 17.46 6.98
CA TYR A 197 -7.23 16.66 6.42
C TYR A 197 -6.23 16.21 7.47
N ALA A 198 -5.80 17.10 8.36
CA ALA A 198 -4.87 16.77 9.43
C ALA A 198 -5.41 15.66 10.34
N PHE A 199 -6.70 15.72 10.67
CA PHE A 199 -7.37 14.66 11.42
C PHE A 199 -7.46 13.35 10.62
N ALA A 200 -7.96 13.43 9.39
CA ALA A 200 -8.17 12.28 8.52
C ALA A 200 -6.87 11.51 8.25
N ILE A 201 -5.76 12.21 7.97
CA ILE A 201 -4.47 11.56 7.71
C ILE A 201 -3.91 10.87 8.95
N THR A 202 -4.14 11.43 10.13
CA THR A 202 -3.71 10.81 11.39
C THR A 202 -4.47 9.51 11.63
N VAL A 203 -5.78 9.52 11.52
CA VAL A 203 -6.63 8.34 11.69
C VAL A 203 -6.30 7.28 10.65
N LEU A 204 -6.14 7.69 9.38
CA LEU A 204 -5.78 6.81 8.27
C LEU A 204 -4.42 6.13 8.50
N THR A 205 -3.43 6.87 8.99
CA THR A 205 -2.08 6.33 9.24
C THR A 205 -2.13 5.25 10.32
N ILE A 206 -2.81 5.51 11.43
CA ILE A 206 -2.99 4.52 12.50
C ILE A 206 -3.74 3.29 11.98
N ALA A 207 -4.84 3.50 11.27
CA ALA A 207 -5.65 2.42 10.73
C ALA A 207 -4.88 1.56 9.73
N ASN A 208 -4.05 2.16 8.88
CA ASN A 208 -3.20 1.43 7.92
C ASN A 208 -2.21 0.50 8.63
N ILE A 209 -1.58 0.93 9.72
CA ILE A 209 -0.68 0.08 10.51
C ILE A 209 -1.46 -1.15 11.03
N PHE A 210 -2.62 -0.93 11.64
CA PHE A 210 -3.46 -2.02 12.14
C PHE A 210 -3.95 -2.93 11.01
N ALA A 211 -4.32 -2.38 9.85
CA ALA A 211 -4.74 -3.15 8.68
C ALA A 211 -3.62 -4.07 8.17
N ILE A 212 -2.39 -3.56 8.07
CA ILE A 212 -1.23 -4.34 7.62
C ILE A 212 -0.92 -5.47 8.61
N LEU A 213 -0.89 -5.17 9.91
CA LEU A 213 -0.67 -6.19 10.94
C LEU A 213 -1.77 -7.25 10.94
N SER A 214 -3.03 -6.83 10.81
CA SER A 214 -4.17 -7.74 10.72
C SER A 214 -4.10 -8.63 9.47
N ALA A 215 -3.71 -8.06 8.33
CA ALA A 215 -3.52 -8.80 7.08
C ALA A 215 -2.42 -9.86 7.23
N ALA A 216 -1.31 -9.56 7.90
CA ALA A 216 -0.23 -10.51 8.16
C ALA A 216 -0.70 -11.67 9.05
N VAL A 217 -1.50 -11.39 10.08
CA VAL A 217 -2.11 -12.42 10.94
C VAL A 217 -3.09 -13.29 10.15
N LEU A 218 -3.95 -12.67 9.33
CA LEU A 218 -4.90 -13.40 8.49
C LEU A 218 -4.21 -14.28 7.45
N ASP A 219 -3.12 -13.81 6.83
CA ASP A 219 -2.32 -14.61 5.91
C ASP A 219 -1.76 -15.87 6.60
N GLN A 220 -1.27 -15.75 7.84
CA GLN A 220 -0.81 -16.90 8.61
C GLN A 220 -1.92 -17.91 8.94
N ILE A 221 -3.09 -17.39 9.34
CA ILE A 221 -4.26 -18.25 9.60
C ILE A 221 -4.65 -18.95 8.30
N GLY A 222 -4.65 -18.24 7.17
CA GLY A 222 -4.95 -18.78 5.86
C GLY A 222 -3.99 -19.89 5.44
N ARG A 223 -2.70 -19.73 5.66
CA ARG A 223 -1.68 -20.76 5.40
C ARG A 223 -1.89 -22.02 6.23
N LYS A 224 -2.37 -21.88 7.46
CA LYS A 224 -2.71 -23.02 8.35
C LYS A 224 -4.02 -23.71 7.97
N HIS A 225 -4.94 -22.97 7.38
CA HIS A 225 -6.28 -23.44 6.98
C HIS A 225 -6.57 -23.13 5.50
N PRO A 226 -5.96 -23.87 4.56
CA PRO A 226 -6.12 -23.59 3.11
C PRO A 226 -7.58 -23.68 2.63
N SER A 227 -8.45 -24.39 3.36
CA SER A 227 -9.88 -24.47 3.06
C SER A 227 -10.63 -23.15 3.29
N TRP A 228 -10.07 -22.22 4.06
CA TRP A 228 -10.67 -20.91 4.35
C TRP A 228 -10.20 -19.84 3.38
N THR A 229 -9.01 -19.99 2.85
CA THR A 229 -8.43 -19.15 1.83
C THR A 229 -8.39 -19.92 0.52
N GLY A 230 -8.55 -19.28 -0.61
CA GLY A 230 -8.28 -19.92 -1.89
C GLY A 230 -6.80 -20.27 -2.04
N ASP A 231 -6.49 -21.15 -2.95
CA ASP A 231 -5.12 -21.53 -3.34
C ASP A 231 -4.47 -20.54 -4.32
N GLY A 232 -5.16 -19.44 -4.64
CA GLY A 232 -4.73 -18.45 -5.63
C GLY A 232 -4.99 -18.86 -7.08
N SER A 233 -5.49 -20.07 -7.33
CA SER A 233 -5.81 -20.58 -8.67
C SER A 233 -7.28 -20.40 -9.02
N THR A 234 -8.16 -20.27 -8.02
CA THR A 234 -9.61 -20.10 -8.21
C THR A 234 -10.07 -18.72 -7.76
N LEU A 235 -10.79 -18.00 -8.60
CA LEU A 235 -11.35 -16.66 -8.31
C LEU A 235 -12.58 -16.69 -7.41
N ILE A 236 -13.35 -17.76 -7.50
CA ILE A 236 -14.57 -17.98 -6.72
C ILE A 236 -14.62 -19.45 -6.33
N ARG A 237 -14.98 -19.78 -5.10
CA ARG A 237 -15.11 -21.16 -4.58
C ARG A 237 -16.01 -22.11 -5.39
N LYS A 238 -16.54 -21.70 -6.52
CA LYS A 238 -17.38 -22.50 -7.45
C LYS A 238 -16.65 -22.88 -8.75
N GLY A 239 -15.38 -23.24 -8.68
CA GLY A 239 -14.76 -24.04 -9.74
C GLY A 239 -14.45 -23.32 -11.05
N LEU A 240 -13.92 -22.11 -10.97
CA LEU A 240 -13.36 -21.41 -12.12
C LEU A 240 -11.83 -21.42 -11.98
N ASP A 241 -11.20 -22.41 -12.59
CA ASP A 241 -9.75 -22.51 -12.67
C ASP A 241 -9.19 -21.42 -13.59
N ILE A 242 -8.39 -20.53 -13.04
CA ILE A 242 -7.70 -19.48 -13.80
C ILE A 242 -6.69 -20.08 -14.76
N GLU A 243 -6.13 -21.27 -14.45
CA GLU A 243 -5.18 -21.96 -15.32
C GLU A 243 -5.84 -22.57 -16.57
N ALA A 244 -7.07 -23.05 -16.48
CA ALA A 244 -7.80 -23.55 -17.64
C ALA A 244 -8.08 -22.43 -18.65
N GLU A 245 -8.38 -21.23 -18.17
CA GLU A 245 -8.65 -20.07 -19.02
C GLU A 245 -7.38 -19.44 -19.64
N LYS A 246 -6.20 -19.62 -19.00
CA LYS A 246 -4.91 -19.18 -19.55
C LYS A 246 -4.43 -20.03 -20.73
N ASN A 247 -4.74 -21.32 -20.71
CA ASN A 247 -4.35 -22.23 -21.79
C ASN A 247 -5.20 -22.06 -23.04
N ASP A 248 -6.44 -21.55 -22.89
CA ASP A 248 -7.32 -21.27 -24.04
C ASP A 248 -7.05 -19.91 -24.71
N ALA A 249 -6.24 -19.05 -24.08
CA ALA A 249 -5.94 -17.70 -24.55
C ALA A 249 -4.63 -17.57 -25.35
N VAL A 250 -3.94 -18.67 -25.63
CA VAL A 250 -2.76 -18.67 -26.53
C VAL A 250 -3.20 -19.17 -27.91
N PRO A 251 -3.49 -18.28 -28.87
CA PRO A 251 -3.65 -18.70 -30.26
C PRO A 251 -2.31 -19.19 -30.79
N SER A 252 -2.31 -20.39 -31.34
CA SER A 252 -1.22 -21.00 -32.11
C SER A 252 -0.79 -20.15 -33.29
#